data_d19290a9450dde3dda5bc8bb03457c41
#
_entry.id   d19290a9450dde3dda5bc8bb03457c41
#
_cell.length_a   1.000
_cell.length_b   1.000
_cell.length_c   1.000
_cell.angle_alpha   90.00
_cell.angle_beta   90.00
_cell.angle_gamma   90.00
#
_symmetry.space_group_name_H-M   'P 1'
#
loop_
_entity.id
_entity.type
_entity.pdbx_description
1 polymer ?
#
loop_
_entity_poly.entity_id
_entity_poly.type
_entity_poly.pdbx_seq_one_letter_code
_entity_poly.pdbx_strand_id
1 'polypeptide(L)'
;MDRFARLVSRLLRVPVAFVSLVEEDRQILPGLYGLPHPWAAARALPPSHALCRSVVDSGQPLAVPDARADELLRTSPAVADLGVVAYAGMPLTDGDGIVLGALCAVDHEPRTWSDGELPDLEDLAAACSAELCLRILSAQSRSVQKVLETARAGADRARSDAQRLEREAQAGLDHAELLLRASEELAQTSGLEDVRRRLRDLFVGAGEPSYVGLLVAEKDELHRVPDPDIEHSVEREVLTMPVTAAFPSTRALRERRAVFVADREALVADYGSEAVGFFDRMGFTTLLCLPLWGSRGVLGVLAICWAKRHEVGVTERATLTAASGYIAQAVERALYLDERISVARQLQEAMLTDLPLADPIEISALYQPAAVGDMIGGDWYDAYHLPPASAGGPAALMITVGDITGHDMHAATIMGQIRSMLRQATLDHPPYSPATALTALEAACSVLPVEAGGTLVHARLAPADNGPGWTLTWSNAGHPPPLLRAPDGRVTALVEHDILIHQNLGPFPRTEARRDLPPGSTLLLYTDGLIERRGHDIDASIAQLVALLARHGDLPPAELLRRISSRPADAPPGDDVVVLALRVP
;
A
#
# COMPACT_ATOMS: atom_id res chain seq x y z
N MET A 1 -68.21 3.15 -33.64
CA MET A 1 -69.24 4.19 -34.05
C MET A 1 -70.16 3.72 -35.17
N ASP A 2 -69.75 2.92 -36.17
CA ASP A 2 -70.64 2.39 -37.24
C ASP A 2 -71.87 1.63 -36.70
N ARG A 3 -71.81 1.06 -35.48
CA ARG A 3 -72.95 0.43 -34.82
C ARG A 3 -74.08 1.41 -34.53
N PHE A 4 -73.76 2.61 -34.07
CA PHE A 4 -74.76 3.65 -33.81
C PHE A 4 -75.41 4.13 -35.10
N ALA A 5 -74.65 4.39 -36.15
CA ALA A 5 -75.19 4.76 -37.45
C ALA A 5 -76.15 3.68 -37.99
N ARG A 6 -75.81 2.39 -37.90
CA ARG A 6 -76.70 1.29 -38.28
C ARG A 6 -77.95 1.21 -37.40
N LEU A 7 -77.83 1.48 -36.09
CA LEU A 7 -79.00 1.49 -35.19
C LEU A 7 -80.00 2.63 -35.55
N VAL A 8 -79.45 3.84 -35.79
CA VAL A 8 -80.25 4.99 -36.26
C VAL A 8 -80.98 4.64 -37.57
N SER A 9 -80.25 4.13 -38.60
CA SER A 9 -80.85 3.74 -39.88
C SER A 9 -81.95 2.69 -39.70
N ARG A 10 -81.82 1.70 -38.87
CA ARG A 10 -82.81 0.66 -38.61
C ARG A 10 -84.03 1.16 -37.83
N LEU A 11 -83.76 1.93 -36.77
CA LEU A 11 -84.82 2.38 -35.86
C LEU A 11 -85.72 3.45 -36.55
N LEU A 12 -85.09 4.44 -37.17
CA LEU A 12 -85.76 5.51 -37.87
C LEU A 12 -86.09 5.14 -39.32
N ARG A 13 -85.66 3.96 -39.83
CA ARG A 13 -85.83 3.48 -41.21
C ARG A 13 -85.37 4.51 -42.25
N VAL A 14 -84.24 5.16 -41.99
CA VAL A 14 -83.58 6.11 -42.89
C VAL A 14 -82.49 5.44 -43.72
N PRO A 15 -82.30 5.85 -45.02
CA PRO A 15 -81.30 5.24 -45.88
C PRO A 15 -79.85 5.57 -45.45
N VAL A 16 -79.62 6.74 -44.81
CA VAL A 16 -78.31 7.20 -44.42
C VAL A 16 -78.33 7.66 -42.96
N ALA A 17 -77.30 7.23 -42.22
CA ALA A 17 -77.04 7.73 -40.85
C ALA A 17 -75.56 7.77 -40.59
N PHE A 18 -75.10 8.71 -39.82
CA PHE A 18 -73.70 8.82 -39.47
C PHE A 18 -73.48 9.57 -38.16
N VAL A 19 -72.34 9.26 -37.54
CA VAL A 19 -71.74 10.01 -36.44
C VAL A 19 -70.75 11.00 -37.06
N SER A 20 -70.94 12.27 -36.85
CA SER A 20 -70.01 13.32 -37.31
C SER A 20 -69.33 13.99 -36.12
N LEU A 21 -68.01 14.06 -36.13
CA LEU A 21 -67.21 14.91 -35.24
C LEU A 21 -66.77 16.12 -36.08
N VAL A 22 -66.97 17.32 -35.56
CA VAL A 22 -66.64 18.54 -36.27
C VAL A 22 -65.33 19.11 -35.83
N GLU A 23 -64.35 19.19 -36.76
CA GLU A 23 -63.07 19.90 -36.60
C GLU A 23 -63.19 21.27 -37.35
N GLU A 24 -62.16 22.10 -37.18
CA GLU A 24 -62.12 23.42 -37.81
C GLU A 24 -62.16 23.34 -39.35
N ASP A 25 -61.40 22.39 -39.91
CA ASP A 25 -61.16 22.26 -41.34
C ASP A 25 -61.94 21.11 -42.03
N ARG A 26 -62.58 20.22 -41.28
CA ARG A 26 -63.30 19.05 -41.79
C ARG A 26 -64.23 18.46 -40.75
N GLN A 27 -65.08 17.56 -41.24
CA GLN A 27 -65.96 16.73 -40.40
C GLN A 27 -65.44 15.26 -40.51
N ILE A 28 -65.06 14.63 -39.40
CA ILE A 28 -64.66 13.23 -39.38
C ILE A 28 -65.94 12.39 -39.12
N LEU A 29 -66.06 11.27 -39.84
CA LEU A 29 -67.18 10.34 -39.71
C LEU A 29 -66.72 9.03 -39.03
N PRO A 30 -66.52 8.97 -37.69
CA PRO A 30 -66.11 7.77 -36.99
C PRO A 30 -67.14 6.62 -37.09
N GLY A 31 -68.39 6.93 -37.41
CA GLY A 31 -69.43 5.97 -37.67
C GLY A 31 -70.28 6.39 -38.86
N LEU A 32 -70.58 5.49 -39.78
CA LEU A 32 -71.43 5.78 -40.94
C LEU A 32 -72.18 4.54 -41.43
N TYR A 33 -73.31 4.78 -42.10
CA TYR A 33 -74.10 3.80 -42.78
C TYR A 33 -74.86 4.49 -43.95
N GLY A 34 -74.87 3.87 -45.17
CA GLY A 34 -75.59 4.30 -46.32
C GLY A 34 -75.04 5.50 -47.10
N LEU A 35 -73.91 6.10 -46.69
CA LEU A 35 -73.33 7.22 -47.43
C LEU A 35 -72.78 6.77 -48.80
N PRO A 36 -72.91 7.55 -49.87
CA PRO A 36 -72.39 7.26 -51.19
C PRO A 36 -70.85 7.46 -51.28
N HIS A 37 -70.26 6.88 -52.35
CA HIS A 37 -68.89 7.25 -52.72
C HIS A 37 -68.86 8.69 -53.23
N PRO A 38 -67.76 9.45 -52.97
CA PRO A 38 -66.48 9.02 -52.31
C PRO A 38 -66.51 9.11 -50.77
N TRP A 39 -67.55 9.67 -50.17
CA TRP A 39 -67.66 10.04 -48.74
C TRP A 39 -67.57 8.83 -47.80
N ALA A 40 -68.17 7.70 -48.23
CA ALA A 40 -68.09 6.47 -47.45
C ALA A 40 -66.63 5.95 -47.28
N ALA A 41 -65.80 6.12 -48.28
CA ALA A 41 -64.40 5.70 -48.25
C ALA A 41 -63.54 6.71 -47.52
N ALA A 42 -63.77 7.99 -47.73
CA ALA A 42 -62.98 9.07 -47.10
C ALA A 42 -63.27 9.19 -45.60
N ARG A 43 -64.43 8.75 -45.12
CA ARG A 43 -64.88 8.92 -43.73
C ARG A 43 -64.76 10.37 -43.25
N ALA A 44 -64.88 11.32 -44.13
CA ALA A 44 -64.78 12.74 -43.84
C ALA A 44 -65.64 13.54 -44.83
N LEU A 45 -66.15 14.64 -44.35
CA LEU A 45 -66.88 15.61 -45.15
C LEU A 45 -66.20 16.98 -45.06
N PRO A 46 -66.17 17.76 -46.15
CA PRO A 46 -65.68 19.13 -46.11
C PRO A 46 -66.56 20.03 -45.26
N PRO A 47 -66.02 21.14 -44.73
CA PRO A 47 -66.81 22.08 -43.90
C PRO A 47 -68.02 22.66 -44.59
N SER A 48 -68.03 22.68 -45.93
CA SER A 48 -69.15 23.18 -46.72
C SER A 48 -70.43 22.33 -46.64
N HIS A 49 -70.37 21.08 -46.18
CA HIS A 49 -71.52 20.19 -45.94
C HIS A 49 -72.05 20.35 -44.52
N ALA A 50 -72.46 21.56 -44.17
CA ALA A 50 -72.48 22.09 -42.81
C ALA A 50 -73.74 21.77 -41.96
N LEU A 51 -74.59 20.80 -42.32
CA LEU A 51 -75.77 20.48 -41.49
C LEU A 51 -75.39 20.06 -40.04
N CYS A 52 -74.41 19.22 -39.89
CA CYS A 52 -73.90 18.81 -38.56
C CYS A 52 -73.28 19.98 -37.80
N ARG A 53 -72.64 20.94 -38.49
CA ARG A 53 -72.03 22.11 -37.87
C ARG A 53 -73.12 23.01 -37.22
N SER A 54 -74.31 23.16 -37.85
CA SER A 54 -75.37 23.88 -37.23
C SER A 54 -75.85 23.28 -35.90
N VAL A 55 -75.77 21.94 -35.76
CA VAL A 55 -76.05 21.25 -34.50
C VAL A 55 -74.94 21.53 -33.47
N VAL A 56 -73.69 21.54 -33.90
CA VAL A 56 -72.59 21.82 -33.02
C VAL A 56 -72.60 23.28 -32.56
N ASP A 57 -72.78 24.23 -33.50
CA ASP A 57 -72.73 25.67 -33.20
C ASP A 57 -73.89 26.11 -32.29
N SER A 58 -75.11 25.50 -32.48
CA SER A 58 -76.28 25.81 -31.65
C SER A 58 -76.33 25.01 -30.33
N GLY A 59 -75.70 23.86 -30.29
CA GLY A 59 -75.81 22.90 -29.17
C GLY A 59 -77.22 22.30 -29.07
N GLN A 60 -78.08 22.48 -30.07
CA GLN A 60 -79.47 22.06 -30.06
C GLN A 60 -79.75 21.02 -31.16
N PRO A 61 -80.73 20.14 -30.96
CA PRO A 61 -81.20 19.25 -32.00
C PRO A 61 -81.68 20.04 -33.22
N LEU A 62 -81.37 19.53 -34.41
CA LEU A 62 -81.85 20.11 -35.67
C LEU A 62 -82.65 19.05 -36.42
N ALA A 63 -83.94 19.33 -36.66
CA ALA A 63 -84.86 18.49 -37.44
C ALA A 63 -85.44 19.28 -38.61
N VAL A 64 -85.10 18.81 -39.82
CA VAL A 64 -85.55 19.50 -41.06
C VAL A 64 -86.36 18.53 -41.89
N PRO A 65 -87.64 18.82 -42.15
CA PRO A 65 -88.50 17.94 -42.94
C PRO A 65 -88.17 17.91 -44.44
N ASP A 66 -87.79 19.05 -45.02
CA ASP A 66 -87.30 19.19 -46.40
C ASP A 66 -86.27 20.31 -46.50
N ALA A 67 -85.00 19.95 -46.61
CA ALA A 67 -83.85 20.87 -46.67
C ALA A 67 -83.86 21.74 -47.94
N ARG A 68 -84.56 21.33 -48.99
CA ARG A 68 -84.76 22.10 -50.26
C ARG A 68 -85.75 23.27 -50.12
N ALA A 69 -86.63 23.14 -49.14
CA ALA A 69 -87.59 24.18 -48.81
C ALA A 69 -87.10 25.17 -47.75
N ASP A 70 -86.02 24.84 -47.04
CA ASP A 70 -85.36 25.66 -45.99
C ASP A 70 -84.47 26.73 -46.64
N GLU A 71 -84.62 27.98 -46.24
CA GLU A 71 -83.89 29.12 -46.81
C GLU A 71 -82.35 29.03 -46.62
N LEU A 72 -81.92 28.49 -45.54
CA LEU A 72 -80.53 28.39 -45.20
C LEU A 72 -79.91 27.12 -45.76
N LEU A 73 -80.61 26.00 -45.77
CA LEU A 73 -80.10 24.69 -46.09
C LEU A 73 -80.18 24.33 -47.58
N ARG A 74 -81.08 24.92 -48.34
CA ARG A 74 -81.23 24.63 -49.76
C ARG A 74 -79.99 24.86 -50.63
N THR A 75 -79.08 25.73 -50.18
CA THR A 75 -77.82 26.02 -50.86
C THR A 75 -76.63 25.18 -50.33
N SER A 76 -76.86 24.34 -49.36
CA SER A 76 -75.82 23.48 -48.82
C SER A 76 -75.43 22.43 -49.85
N PRO A 77 -74.11 22.22 -50.11
CA PRO A 77 -73.66 21.13 -50.95
C PRO A 77 -74.09 19.75 -50.46
N ALA A 78 -74.40 19.56 -49.19
CA ALA A 78 -74.94 18.32 -48.65
C ALA A 78 -76.25 17.89 -49.32
N VAL A 79 -77.09 18.84 -49.75
CA VAL A 79 -78.37 18.56 -50.50
C VAL A 79 -78.04 17.94 -51.85
N ALA A 80 -77.09 18.52 -52.59
CA ALA A 80 -76.70 18.05 -53.93
C ALA A 80 -75.82 16.78 -53.91
N ASP A 81 -74.81 16.78 -53.06
CA ASP A 81 -73.74 15.77 -53.10
C ASP A 81 -74.11 14.51 -52.30
N LEU A 82 -74.88 14.64 -51.21
CA LEU A 82 -75.29 13.53 -50.34
C LEU A 82 -76.73 13.13 -50.51
N GLY A 83 -77.46 13.89 -51.34
CA GLY A 83 -78.94 13.68 -51.60
C GLY A 83 -79.80 13.91 -50.34
N VAL A 84 -79.40 14.82 -49.47
CA VAL A 84 -80.10 15.11 -48.22
C VAL A 84 -81.40 15.86 -48.56
N VAL A 85 -82.53 15.23 -48.28
CA VAL A 85 -83.84 15.86 -48.39
C VAL A 85 -84.40 16.10 -47.00
N ALA A 86 -84.48 15.12 -46.13
CA ALA A 86 -84.84 15.31 -44.74
C ALA A 86 -83.61 15.01 -43.84
N TYR A 87 -83.48 15.79 -42.80
CA TYR A 87 -82.33 15.68 -41.88
C TYR A 87 -82.77 15.75 -40.41
N ALA A 88 -82.23 14.88 -39.56
CA ALA A 88 -82.34 15.04 -38.14
C ALA A 88 -80.96 14.81 -37.54
N GLY A 89 -80.47 15.72 -36.71
CA GLY A 89 -79.19 15.66 -36.03
C GLY A 89 -79.34 15.99 -34.55
N MET A 90 -78.78 15.14 -33.74
CA MET A 90 -78.68 15.31 -32.26
C MET A 90 -77.25 15.58 -31.84
N PRO A 91 -77.00 16.53 -30.91
CA PRO A 91 -75.70 16.88 -30.48
C PRO A 91 -75.02 15.69 -29.73
N LEU A 92 -73.76 15.52 -29.98
CA LEU A 92 -72.85 14.57 -29.24
C LEU A 92 -71.98 15.42 -28.35
N THR A 93 -72.05 15.16 -27.04
CA THR A 93 -71.31 15.93 -26.04
C THR A 93 -70.17 15.11 -25.39
N ASP A 94 -69.18 15.80 -24.93
CA ASP A 94 -68.21 15.22 -24.01
C ASP A 94 -68.68 15.19 -22.54
N GLY A 95 -67.81 14.78 -21.58
CA GLY A 95 -68.14 14.72 -20.16
C GLY A 95 -68.41 16.09 -19.51
N ASP A 96 -67.96 17.18 -20.12
CA ASP A 96 -68.09 18.54 -19.63
C ASP A 96 -69.24 19.28 -20.32
N GLY A 97 -69.98 18.60 -21.23
CA GLY A 97 -71.12 19.16 -21.94
C GLY A 97 -70.80 19.94 -23.23
N ILE A 98 -69.50 19.88 -23.64
CA ILE A 98 -69.09 20.51 -24.91
C ILE A 98 -69.51 19.64 -26.06
N VAL A 99 -70.16 20.26 -27.06
CA VAL A 99 -70.63 19.55 -28.25
C VAL A 99 -69.47 19.28 -29.20
N LEU A 100 -69.15 18.00 -29.38
CA LEU A 100 -68.11 17.53 -30.26
C LEU A 100 -68.54 17.25 -31.70
N GLY A 101 -69.82 17.03 -31.89
CA GLY A 101 -70.32 16.58 -33.16
C GLY A 101 -71.85 16.33 -33.13
N ALA A 102 -72.33 15.54 -34.07
CA ALA A 102 -73.72 15.18 -34.15
C ALA A 102 -73.94 13.72 -34.57
N LEU A 103 -74.97 13.07 -34.05
CA LEU A 103 -75.55 11.85 -34.59
C LEU A 103 -76.66 12.21 -35.56
N CYS A 104 -76.51 11.79 -36.80
CA CYS A 104 -77.31 12.26 -37.91
C CYS A 104 -78.10 11.13 -38.55
N ALA A 105 -79.37 11.44 -38.86
CA ALA A 105 -80.30 10.66 -39.70
C ALA A 105 -80.62 11.47 -40.94
N VAL A 106 -80.57 10.87 -42.13
CA VAL A 106 -80.79 11.53 -43.40
C VAL A 106 -81.76 10.69 -44.24
N ASP A 107 -82.70 11.33 -44.84
CA ASP A 107 -83.60 10.73 -45.79
C ASP A 107 -83.55 11.44 -47.16
N HIS A 108 -83.81 10.68 -48.25
CA HIS A 108 -83.82 11.18 -49.63
C HIS A 108 -85.18 11.63 -50.10
N GLU A 109 -86.17 11.52 -49.21
CA GLU A 109 -87.55 12.00 -49.42
C GLU A 109 -88.01 12.99 -48.33
N PRO A 110 -88.92 13.90 -48.58
CA PRO A 110 -89.48 14.75 -47.53
C PRO A 110 -90.10 13.90 -46.42
N ARG A 111 -89.78 14.26 -45.17
CA ARG A 111 -90.21 13.46 -44.01
C ARG A 111 -90.58 14.34 -42.84
N THR A 112 -91.75 14.10 -42.30
CA THR A 112 -92.15 14.69 -41.02
C THR A 112 -91.67 13.75 -39.91
N TRP A 113 -90.74 14.26 -39.10
CA TRP A 113 -90.22 13.50 -37.96
C TRP A 113 -91.29 13.36 -36.88
N SER A 114 -91.62 12.13 -36.50
CA SER A 114 -92.64 11.86 -35.50
C SER A 114 -92.19 12.14 -34.08
N ASP A 115 -93.11 12.29 -33.13
CA ASP A 115 -92.90 12.53 -31.72
C ASP A 115 -92.11 11.36 -31.02
N GLY A 116 -92.01 10.19 -31.63
CA GLY A 116 -91.26 9.07 -31.16
C GLY A 116 -89.83 8.97 -31.74
N GLU A 117 -89.64 9.43 -32.99
CA GLU A 117 -88.33 9.27 -33.69
C GLU A 117 -87.25 10.24 -33.20
N LEU A 118 -87.61 11.46 -32.82
CA LEU A 118 -86.61 12.42 -32.29
C LEU A 118 -86.12 12.03 -30.90
N PRO A 119 -86.96 11.61 -29.94
CA PRO A 119 -86.49 11.04 -28.66
C PRO A 119 -85.60 9.78 -28.82
N ASP A 120 -85.99 8.85 -29.74
CA ASP A 120 -85.17 7.67 -30.02
C ASP A 120 -83.79 8.06 -30.56
N LEU A 121 -83.70 9.09 -31.41
CA LEU A 121 -82.44 9.61 -31.91
C LEU A 121 -81.63 10.31 -30.82
N GLU A 122 -82.28 10.99 -29.88
CA GLU A 122 -81.66 11.65 -28.71
C GLU A 122 -81.08 10.61 -27.75
N ASP A 123 -81.83 9.56 -27.43
CA ASP A 123 -81.29 8.46 -26.59
C ASP A 123 -80.08 7.77 -27.20
N LEU A 124 -80.11 7.53 -28.53
CA LEU A 124 -78.99 7.01 -29.26
C LEU A 124 -77.83 7.99 -29.30
N ALA A 125 -78.04 9.28 -29.36
CA ALA A 125 -76.99 10.29 -29.29
C ALA A 125 -76.38 10.38 -27.92
N ALA A 126 -77.16 10.27 -26.83
CA ALA A 126 -76.69 10.20 -25.47
C ALA A 126 -75.80 8.97 -25.26
N ALA A 127 -76.25 7.78 -25.74
CA ALA A 127 -75.43 6.56 -25.69
C ALA A 127 -74.12 6.65 -26.52
N CYS A 128 -74.23 7.32 -27.72
CA CYS A 128 -73.07 7.57 -28.58
C CYS A 128 -72.06 8.51 -27.91
N SER A 129 -72.52 9.56 -27.25
CA SER A 129 -71.71 10.51 -26.48
C SER A 129 -70.93 9.81 -25.35
N ALA A 130 -71.59 8.95 -24.55
CA ALA A 130 -70.96 8.18 -23.49
C ALA A 130 -69.85 7.27 -24.02
N GLU A 131 -70.07 6.58 -25.15
CA GLU A 131 -69.04 5.73 -25.80
C GLU A 131 -67.87 6.56 -26.32
N LEU A 132 -68.13 7.77 -26.86
CA LEU A 132 -67.04 8.68 -27.28
C LEU A 132 -66.21 9.13 -26.12
N CYS A 133 -66.81 9.55 -25.01
CA CYS A 133 -66.10 9.94 -23.78
C CYS A 133 -65.22 8.83 -23.27
N LEU A 134 -65.72 7.60 -23.18
CA LEU A 134 -64.90 6.45 -22.74
C LEU A 134 -63.68 6.22 -23.64
N ARG A 135 -63.80 6.36 -24.93
CA ARG A 135 -62.73 6.22 -25.90
C ARG A 135 -61.67 7.30 -25.76
N ILE A 136 -62.08 8.55 -25.57
CA ILE A 136 -61.18 9.68 -25.35
C ILE A 136 -60.36 9.47 -24.06
N LEU A 137 -61.01 9.16 -22.94
CA LEU A 137 -60.39 8.92 -21.65
C LEU A 137 -59.41 7.74 -21.70
N SER A 138 -59.82 6.65 -22.38
CA SER A 138 -58.94 5.48 -22.54
C SER A 138 -57.69 5.76 -23.38
N ALA A 139 -57.80 6.64 -24.39
CA ALA A 139 -56.67 7.05 -25.20
C ALA A 139 -55.70 7.95 -24.41
N GLN A 140 -56.24 8.90 -23.64
CA GLN A 140 -55.43 9.76 -22.75
C GLN A 140 -54.71 8.96 -21.68
N SER A 141 -55.41 8.03 -20.99
CA SER A 141 -54.81 7.18 -19.96
C SER A 141 -53.62 6.35 -20.51
N ARG A 142 -53.78 5.75 -21.70
CA ARG A 142 -52.68 4.99 -22.34
C ARG A 142 -51.49 5.86 -22.69
N SER A 143 -51.72 7.09 -23.13
CA SER A 143 -50.66 8.04 -23.45
C SER A 143 -49.86 8.42 -22.20
N VAL A 144 -50.52 8.75 -21.09
CA VAL A 144 -49.91 9.07 -19.81
C VAL A 144 -49.12 7.86 -19.27
N GLN A 145 -49.70 6.67 -19.34
CA GLN A 145 -49.05 5.46 -18.89
C GLN A 145 -47.75 5.20 -19.66
N LYS A 146 -47.75 5.35 -20.98
CA LYS A 146 -46.57 5.19 -21.82
C LYS A 146 -45.45 6.18 -21.47
N VAL A 147 -45.81 7.44 -21.19
CA VAL A 147 -44.86 8.47 -20.77
C VAL A 147 -44.24 8.09 -19.42
N LEU A 148 -45.06 7.65 -18.45
CA LEU A 148 -44.59 7.23 -17.13
C LEU A 148 -43.65 6.01 -17.19
N GLU A 149 -44.00 5.01 -18.01
CA GLU A 149 -43.14 3.83 -18.20
C GLU A 149 -41.79 4.20 -18.81
N THR A 150 -41.76 5.10 -19.79
CA THR A 150 -40.52 5.59 -20.42
C THR A 150 -39.68 6.39 -19.43
N ALA A 151 -40.29 7.27 -18.64
CA ALA A 151 -39.60 8.06 -17.62
C ALA A 151 -39.02 7.17 -16.52
N ARG A 152 -39.77 6.13 -16.08
CA ARG A 152 -39.33 5.17 -15.08
C ARG A 152 -38.13 4.35 -15.58
N ALA A 153 -38.22 3.83 -16.80
CA ALA A 153 -37.09 3.09 -17.41
C ALA A 153 -35.83 3.96 -17.59
N GLY A 154 -36.02 5.26 -17.87
CA GLY A 154 -34.90 6.22 -17.91
C GLY A 154 -34.27 6.46 -16.55
N ALA A 155 -35.11 6.64 -15.51
CA ALA A 155 -34.61 6.81 -14.12
C ALA A 155 -33.86 5.58 -13.58
N ASP A 156 -34.37 4.37 -13.88
CA ASP A 156 -33.72 3.11 -13.45
C ASP A 156 -32.36 2.93 -14.13
N ARG A 157 -32.23 3.28 -15.43
CA ARG A 157 -30.94 3.28 -16.13
C ARG A 157 -29.97 4.28 -15.51
N ALA A 158 -30.40 5.52 -15.32
CA ALA A 158 -29.58 6.57 -14.74
C ALA A 158 -29.09 6.19 -13.33
N ARG A 159 -29.96 5.55 -12.52
CA ARG A 159 -29.59 5.04 -11.19
C ARG A 159 -28.54 3.92 -11.26
N SER A 160 -28.70 2.99 -12.18
CA SER A 160 -27.74 1.90 -12.40
C SER A 160 -26.37 2.42 -12.86
N ASP A 161 -26.37 3.39 -13.80
CA ASP A 161 -25.14 4.02 -14.27
C ASP A 161 -24.45 4.82 -13.16
N ALA A 162 -25.21 5.56 -12.36
CA ALA A 162 -24.66 6.29 -11.21
C ALA A 162 -24.01 5.34 -10.19
N GLN A 163 -24.67 4.22 -9.85
CA GLN A 163 -24.12 3.21 -8.94
C GLN A 163 -22.88 2.51 -9.49
N ARG A 164 -22.78 2.35 -10.81
CA ARG A 164 -21.58 1.81 -11.45
C ARG A 164 -20.43 2.80 -11.34
N LEU A 165 -20.66 4.08 -11.69
CA LEU A 165 -19.66 5.13 -11.59
C LEU A 165 -19.17 5.35 -10.16
N GLU A 166 -20.09 5.30 -9.18
CA GLU A 166 -19.72 5.40 -7.76
C GLU A 166 -18.80 4.26 -7.32
N ARG A 167 -19.10 3.01 -7.73
CA ARG A 167 -18.21 1.85 -7.44
C ARG A 167 -16.86 1.97 -8.13
N GLU A 168 -16.82 2.41 -9.38
CA GLU A 168 -15.57 2.65 -10.11
C GLU A 168 -14.73 3.76 -9.46
N ALA A 169 -15.38 4.84 -9.02
CA ALA A 169 -14.71 5.94 -8.32
C ALA A 169 -14.17 5.50 -6.95
N GLN A 170 -14.96 4.74 -6.17
CA GLN A 170 -14.51 4.22 -4.88
C GLN A 170 -13.32 3.27 -5.04
N ALA A 171 -13.37 2.34 -5.99
CA ALA A 171 -12.24 1.48 -6.29
C ALA A 171 -10.99 2.28 -6.70
N GLY A 172 -11.16 3.39 -7.44
CA GLY A 172 -10.06 4.30 -7.77
C GLY A 172 -9.44 4.98 -6.57
N LEU A 173 -10.26 5.40 -5.60
CA LEU A 173 -9.79 5.99 -4.34
C LEU A 173 -9.02 4.97 -3.49
N ASP A 174 -9.56 3.77 -3.32
CA ASP A 174 -8.92 2.69 -2.55
C ASP A 174 -7.54 2.33 -3.15
N HIS A 175 -7.43 2.32 -4.48
CA HIS A 175 -6.15 2.10 -5.18
C HIS A 175 -5.15 3.24 -4.97
N ALA A 176 -5.62 4.49 -5.04
CA ALA A 176 -4.77 5.66 -4.79
C ALA A 176 -4.26 5.69 -3.35
N GLU A 177 -5.12 5.35 -2.39
CA GLU A 177 -4.76 5.25 -0.97
C GLU A 177 -3.71 4.17 -0.72
N LEU A 178 -3.84 2.98 -1.32
CA LEU A 178 -2.84 1.92 -1.23
C LEU A 178 -1.47 2.39 -1.74
N LEU A 179 -1.42 3.07 -2.89
CA LEU A 179 -0.17 3.56 -3.46
C LEU A 179 0.46 4.67 -2.60
N LEU A 180 -0.36 5.57 -2.05
CA LEU A 180 0.12 6.61 -1.15
C LEU A 180 0.72 6.00 0.12
N ARG A 181 -0.01 5.09 0.77
CA ARG A 181 0.49 4.35 1.94
C ARG A 181 1.77 3.58 1.62
N ALA A 182 1.83 2.89 0.48
CA ALA A 182 3.04 2.20 0.05
C ALA A 182 4.23 3.16 -0.09
N SER A 183 4.02 4.36 -0.66
CA SER A 183 5.06 5.36 -0.80
C SER A 183 5.53 5.92 0.54
N GLU A 184 4.61 6.25 1.45
CA GLU A 184 4.92 6.87 2.74
C GLU A 184 5.53 5.88 3.74
N GLU A 185 4.87 4.73 3.93
CA GLU A 185 5.28 3.75 4.93
C GLU A 185 6.61 3.07 4.56
N LEU A 186 6.81 2.76 3.27
CA LEU A 186 8.04 2.12 2.82
C LEU A 186 9.21 3.09 2.67
N ALA A 187 8.99 4.41 2.57
CA ALA A 187 10.06 5.39 2.46
C ALA A 187 10.99 5.41 3.69
N GLN A 188 10.48 5.09 4.85
CA GLN A 188 11.17 5.18 6.14
C GLN A 188 11.74 3.84 6.65
N THR A 189 11.68 2.79 5.84
CA THR A 189 12.18 1.46 6.25
C THR A 189 13.71 1.42 6.34
N SER A 190 14.22 0.78 7.39
CA SER A 190 15.65 0.71 7.71
C SER A 190 16.31 -0.63 7.35
N GLY A 191 15.54 -1.68 7.01
CA GLY A 191 16.06 -3.00 6.66
C GLY A 191 14.97 -3.92 6.14
N LEU A 192 15.33 -5.14 5.73
CA LEU A 192 14.40 -6.11 5.14
C LEU A 192 13.29 -6.56 6.09
N GLU A 193 13.59 -6.70 7.38
CA GLU A 193 12.57 -7.06 8.39
C GLU A 193 11.53 -5.97 8.56
N ASP A 194 11.95 -4.70 8.54
CA ASP A 194 11.05 -3.56 8.62
C ASP A 194 10.19 -3.45 7.35
N VAL A 195 10.77 -3.65 6.17
CA VAL A 195 10.02 -3.76 4.91
C VAL A 195 8.97 -4.87 5.02
N ARG A 196 9.35 -6.05 5.55
CA ARG A 196 8.44 -7.20 5.69
C ARG A 196 7.26 -6.89 6.63
N ARG A 197 7.52 -6.23 7.74
CA ARG A 197 6.50 -5.79 8.71
C ARG A 197 5.51 -4.83 8.06
N ARG A 198 6.00 -3.79 7.38
CA ARG A 198 5.17 -2.79 6.69
C ARG A 198 4.34 -3.38 5.57
N LEU A 199 4.88 -4.38 4.86
CA LEU A 199 4.12 -5.08 3.82
C LEU A 199 2.85 -5.74 4.34
N ARG A 200 2.89 -6.35 5.52
CA ARG A 200 1.69 -6.92 6.15
C ARG A 200 0.62 -5.86 6.35
N ASP A 201 0.99 -4.73 6.97
CA ASP A 201 0.06 -3.67 7.35
C ASP A 201 -0.50 -2.95 6.11
N LEU A 202 0.29 -2.85 5.05
CA LEU A 202 -0.09 -2.24 3.78
C LEU A 202 -1.27 -2.96 3.10
N PHE A 203 -1.33 -4.29 3.19
CA PHE A 203 -2.34 -5.11 2.52
C PHE A 203 -3.56 -5.44 3.39
N VAL A 204 -3.66 -4.91 4.59
CA VAL A 204 -4.86 -5.03 5.43
C VAL A 204 -6.00 -4.20 4.82
N GLY A 205 -7.14 -4.86 4.55
CA GLY A 205 -8.38 -4.21 4.05
C GLY A 205 -8.58 -4.16 2.54
N ALA A 206 -7.54 -4.33 1.72
CA ALA A 206 -7.66 -4.33 0.26
C ALA A 206 -7.79 -5.75 -0.30
N GLY A 207 -9.01 -6.30 -0.39
CA GLY A 207 -9.25 -7.65 -0.90
C GLY A 207 -8.68 -8.78 -0.02
N GLU A 208 -8.27 -8.47 1.18
CA GLU A 208 -7.70 -9.27 2.27
C GLU A 208 -6.96 -10.53 1.81
N PRO A 209 -5.72 -10.43 1.35
CA PRO A 209 -4.91 -11.61 1.14
C PRO A 209 -4.68 -12.33 2.47
N SER A 210 -4.74 -13.65 2.45
CA SER A 210 -4.49 -14.48 3.65
C SER A 210 -3.01 -14.47 4.04
N TYR A 211 -2.13 -14.15 3.10
CA TYR A 211 -0.69 -14.08 3.31
C TYR A 211 -0.02 -13.20 2.24
N VAL A 212 0.93 -12.40 2.66
CA VAL A 212 1.82 -11.64 1.78
C VAL A 212 3.25 -12.00 2.14
N GLY A 213 4.02 -12.56 1.22
CA GLY A 213 5.40 -12.99 1.42
C GLY A 213 6.38 -12.15 0.61
N LEU A 214 7.49 -11.77 1.23
CA LEU A 214 8.64 -11.17 0.58
C LEU A 214 9.74 -12.23 0.40
N LEU A 215 10.20 -12.40 -0.83
CA LEU A 215 11.30 -13.30 -1.15
C LEU A 215 12.37 -12.50 -1.89
N VAL A 216 13.61 -12.62 -1.44
CA VAL A 216 14.78 -11.92 -2.00
C VAL A 216 15.66 -12.92 -2.75
N ALA A 217 16.13 -12.55 -3.93
CA ALA A 217 17.03 -13.39 -4.73
C ALA A 217 18.48 -13.16 -4.31
N GLU A 218 19.17 -14.22 -3.95
CA GLU A 218 20.60 -14.21 -3.65
C GLU A 218 21.27 -15.35 -4.40
N LYS A 219 22.16 -15.01 -5.33
CA LYS A 219 22.82 -15.99 -6.24
C LYS A 219 21.79 -16.87 -6.98
N ASP A 220 21.80 -18.16 -6.71
CA ASP A 220 20.92 -19.15 -7.33
C ASP A 220 19.76 -19.59 -6.44
N GLU A 221 19.47 -18.83 -5.38
CA GLU A 221 18.44 -19.12 -4.39
C GLU A 221 17.48 -17.96 -4.20
N LEU A 222 16.27 -18.28 -3.78
CA LEU A 222 15.24 -17.34 -3.40
C LEU A 222 15.00 -17.51 -1.89
N HIS A 223 15.37 -16.50 -1.11
CA HIS A 223 15.27 -16.49 0.35
C HIS A 223 14.01 -15.78 0.79
N ARG A 224 13.26 -16.39 1.67
CA ARG A 224 12.10 -15.76 2.31
C ARG A 224 12.56 -14.84 3.43
N VAL A 225 12.07 -13.61 3.44
CA VAL A 225 12.22 -12.69 4.56
C VAL A 225 11.10 -13.01 5.57
N PRO A 226 11.41 -13.54 6.77
CA PRO A 226 10.42 -13.90 7.77
C PRO A 226 9.72 -12.64 8.33
N ASP A 227 8.48 -12.80 8.78
CA ASP A 227 7.78 -11.75 9.53
C ASP A 227 8.24 -11.81 10.99
N PRO A 228 8.84 -10.74 11.54
CA PRO A 228 9.39 -10.78 12.90
C PRO A 228 8.31 -10.90 13.99
N ASP A 229 7.07 -10.51 13.69
CA ASP A 229 5.97 -10.42 14.66
C ASP A 229 4.98 -11.57 14.57
N ILE A 230 5.03 -12.39 13.50
CA ILE A 230 4.08 -13.47 13.26
C ILE A 230 4.81 -14.79 12.97
N GLU A 231 4.65 -15.75 13.86
CA GLU A 231 5.00 -17.13 13.57
C GLU A 231 3.96 -17.80 12.65
N HIS A 232 3.98 -17.47 11.36
CA HIS A 232 3.14 -18.17 10.40
C HIS A 232 3.76 -19.51 10.00
N SER A 233 2.94 -20.57 9.88
CA SER A 233 3.41 -21.90 9.48
C SER A 233 4.17 -21.91 8.15
N VAL A 234 3.81 -21.03 7.22
CA VAL A 234 4.49 -20.83 5.93
C VAL A 234 5.96 -20.49 6.09
N GLU A 235 6.31 -19.65 7.06
CA GLU A 235 7.66 -19.12 7.22
C GLU A 235 8.62 -20.14 7.82
N ARG A 236 8.09 -21.13 8.53
CA ARG A 236 8.89 -22.22 9.09
C ARG A 236 9.22 -23.33 8.08
N GLU A 237 8.37 -23.56 7.07
CA GLU A 237 8.52 -24.70 6.17
C GLU A 237 9.51 -24.46 5.01
N VAL A 238 9.56 -23.25 4.45
CA VAL A 238 10.40 -22.96 3.29
C VAL A 238 11.05 -21.58 3.47
N LEU A 239 12.22 -21.56 4.07
CA LEU A 239 13.03 -20.34 4.21
C LEU A 239 13.82 -20.03 2.93
N THR A 240 14.27 -21.06 2.23
CA THR A 240 15.11 -20.94 1.04
C THR A 240 14.67 -21.95 -0.01
N MET A 241 14.68 -21.55 -1.28
CA MET A 241 14.39 -22.43 -2.41
C MET A 241 15.33 -22.13 -3.60
N PRO A 242 15.85 -23.15 -4.29
CA PRO A 242 16.61 -22.95 -5.51
C PRO A 242 15.76 -22.21 -6.57
N VAL A 243 16.38 -21.30 -7.33
CA VAL A 243 15.73 -20.58 -8.43
C VAL A 243 15.18 -21.56 -9.49
N THR A 244 15.74 -22.74 -9.60
CA THR A 244 15.29 -23.80 -10.52
C THR A 244 14.07 -24.57 -10.03
N ALA A 245 13.68 -24.44 -8.76
CA ALA A 245 12.51 -25.14 -8.20
C ALA A 245 11.22 -24.79 -8.96
N ALA A 246 10.29 -25.75 -9.03
CA ALA A 246 9.04 -25.59 -9.76
C ALA A 246 7.95 -24.92 -8.89
N PHE A 247 8.19 -23.67 -8.47
CA PHE A 247 7.25 -22.86 -7.71
C PHE A 247 6.80 -21.63 -8.51
N PRO A 248 5.60 -21.06 -8.26
CA PRO A 248 5.15 -19.83 -8.89
C PRO A 248 6.09 -18.64 -8.66
N SER A 249 6.66 -18.52 -7.45
CA SER A 249 7.61 -17.46 -7.09
C SER A 249 8.92 -17.56 -7.89
N THR A 250 9.51 -18.75 -7.98
CA THR A 250 10.73 -18.94 -8.76
C THR A 250 10.48 -18.79 -10.27
N ARG A 251 9.28 -19.14 -10.76
CA ARG A 251 8.88 -18.89 -12.14
C ARG A 251 8.77 -17.38 -12.41
N ALA A 252 8.15 -16.61 -11.48
CA ALA A 252 8.06 -15.15 -11.63
C ALA A 252 9.45 -14.51 -11.70
N LEU A 253 10.41 -14.99 -10.88
CA LEU A 253 11.80 -14.54 -10.91
C LEU A 253 12.48 -14.86 -12.24
N ARG A 254 12.42 -16.12 -12.72
CA ARG A 254 13.07 -16.56 -13.96
C ARG A 254 12.50 -15.90 -15.21
N GLU A 255 11.16 -15.86 -15.30
CA GLU A 255 10.45 -15.28 -16.45
C GLU A 255 10.36 -13.76 -16.38
N ARG A 256 10.74 -13.16 -15.26
CA ARG A 256 10.75 -11.71 -15.04
C ARG A 256 9.39 -11.05 -15.32
N ARG A 257 8.31 -11.76 -15.04
CA ARG A 257 6.94 -11.31 -15.23
C ARG A 257 6.04 -11.78 -14.10
N ALA A 258 4.90 -11.09 -13.92
CA ALA A 258 3.88 -11.51 -12.99
C ALA A 258 3.37 -12.93 -13.32
N VAL A 259 3.27 -13.76 -12.30
CA VAL A 259 2.70 -15.12 -12.39
C VAL A 259 1.44 -15.16 -11.54
N PHE A 260 0.32 -15.47 -12.18
CA PHE A 260 -0.97 -15.60 -11.54
C PHE A 260 -1.44 -17.06 -11.60
N VAL A 261 -1.84 -17.59 -10.44
CA VAL A 261 -2.44 -18.93 -10.32
C VAL A 261 -3.84 -18.74 -9.78
N ALA A 262 -4.84 -19.03 -10.61
CA ALA A 262 -6.24 -18.73 -10.32
C ALA A 262 -6.83 -19.67 -9.25
N ASP A 263 -6.42 -20.93 -9.27
CA ASP A 263 -6.96 -21.99 -8.41
C ASP A 263 -6.00 -23.19 -8.36
N ARG A 264 -6.41 -24.20 -7.58
CA ARG A 264 -5.66 -25.44 -7.41
C ARG A 264 -5.50 -26.24 -8.73
N GLU A 265 -6.46 -26.18 -9.64
CA GLU A 265 -6.38 -26.90 -10.91
C GLU A 265 -5.25 -26.34 -11.79
N ALA A 266 -5.17 -25.00 -11.86
CA ALA A 266 -4.08 -24.30 -12.55
C ALA A 266 -2.72 -24.60 -11.89
N LEU A 267 -2.68 -24.71 -10.55
CA LEU A 267 -1.45 -25.06 -9.84
C LEU A 267 -0.98 -26.48 -10.19
N VAL A 268 -1.89 -27.46 -10.19
CA VAL A 268 -1.59 -28.86 -10.53
C VAL A 268 -1.16 -29.00 -11.99
N ALA A 269 -1.74 -28.23 -12.90
CA ALA A 269 -1.42 -28.27 -14.31
C ALA A 269 0.00 -27.77 -14.62
N ASP A 270 0.43 -26.71 -13.90
CA ASP A 270 1.65 -25.95 -14.24
C ASP A 270 2.85 -26.28 -13.33
N TYR A 271 2.64 -26.89 -12.15
CA TYR A 271 3.67 -27.05 -11.13
C TYR A 271 3.72 -28.48 -10.57
N GLY A 272 4.84 -28.85 -10.00
CA GLY A 272 5.09 -30.18 -9.44
C GLY A 272 4.36 -30.44 -8.11
N SER A 273 4.38 -31.69 -7.68
CA SER A 273 3.72 -32.15 -6.44
C SER A 273 4.19 -31.45 -5.17
N GLU A 274 5.43 -30.97 -5.16
CA GLU A 274 6.01 -30.24 -4.02
C GLU A 274 5.31 -28.89 -3.81
N ALA A 275 5.14 -28.10 -4.87
CA ALA A 275 4.42 -26.85 -4.83
C ALA A 275 2.95 -27.07 -4.45
N VAL A 276 2.28 -28.05 -5.10
CA VAL A 276 0.88 -28.39 -4.80
C VAL A 276 0.73 -28.78 -3.32
N GLY A 277 1.59 -29.67 -2.82
CA GLY A 277 1.56 -30.09 -1.42
C GLY A 277 1.79 -28.94 -0.44
N PHE A 278 2.67 -27.99 -0.77
CA PHE A 278 2.88 -26.81 0.03
C PHE A 278 1.61 -25.93 0.09
N PHE A 279 0.99 -25.62 -1.05
CA PHE A 279 -0.20 -24.80 -1.10
C PHE A 279 -1.41 -25.45 -0.41
N ASP A 280 -1.56 -26.77 -0.55
CA ASP A 280 -2.61 -27.52 0.14
C ASP A 280 -2.45 -27.44 1.67
N ARG A 281 -1.22 -27.59 2.19
CA ARG A 281 -0.96 -27.45 3.64
C ARG A 281 -1.20 -26.05 4.17
N MET A 282 -0.91 -25.01 3.36
CA MET A 282 -1.10 -23.62 3.74
C MET A 282 -2.53 -23.12 3.54
N GLY A 283 -3.38 -23.90 2.88
CA GLY A 283 -4.78 -23.52 2.61
C GLY A 283 -4.93 -22.40 1.60
N PHE A 284 -3.96 -22.22 0.70
CA PHE A 284 -4.03 -21.20 -0.34
C PHE A 284 -4.78 -21.72 -1.57
N THR A 285 -5.64 -20.86 -2.14
CA THR A 285 -6.41 -21.18 -3.36
C THR A 285 -5.93 -20.37 -4.55
N THR A 286 -5.72 -19.06 -4.36
CA THR A 286 -5.27 -18.14 -5.42
C THR A 286 -3.95 -17.51 -5.03
N LEU A 287 -3.09 -17.25 -6.01
CA LEU A 287 -1.77 -16.67 -5.81
C LEU A 287 -1.41 -15.70 -6.93
N LEU A 288 -0.79 -14.59 -6.55
CA LEU A 288 -0.12 -13.67 -7.46
C LEU A 288 1.32 -13.47 -7.01
N CYS A 289 2.27 -13.77 -7.89
CA CYS A 289 3.70 -13.48 -7.71
C CYS A 289 4.11 -12.33 -8.61
N LEU A 290 4.65 -11.26 -8.01
CA LEU A 290 5.13 -10.08 -8.71
C LEU A 290 6.64 -9.97 -8.58
N PRO A 291 7.42 -9.89 -9.68
CA PRO A 291 8.84 -9.65 -9.61
C PRO A 291 9.11 -8.22 -9.12
N LEU A 292 10.04 -8.08 -8.18
CA LEU A 292 10.49 -6.81 -7.64
C LEU A 292 11.67 -6.29 -8.47
N TRP A 293 11.45 -5.23 -9.24
CA TRP A 293 12.43 -4.67 -10.15
C TRP A 293 13.29 -3.60 -9.46
N GLY A 294 14.57 -3.87 -9.28
CA GLY A 294 15.56 -2.88 -8.89
C GLY A 294 16.33 -2.32 -10.08
N SER A 295 17.27 -1.43 -9.79
CA SER A 295 18.10 -0.75 -10.81
C SER A 295 18.98 -1.69 -11.62
N ARG A 296 19.41 -2.82 -11.07
CA ARG A 296 20.32 -3.80 -11.72
C ARG A 296 19.62 -5.08 -12.17
N GLY A 297 18.32 -5.23 -11.93
CA GLY A 297 17.57 -6.43 -12.29
C GLY A 297 16.47 -6.77 -11.30
N VAL A 298 16.01 -8.01 -11.31
CA VAL A 298 14.99 -8.48 -10.37
C VAL A 298 15.63 -8.81 -9.02
N LEU A 299 15.23 -8.10 -7.98
CA LEU A 299 15.74 -8.26 -6.60
C LEU A 299 15.10 -9.44 -5.88
N GLY A 300 13.89 -9.81 -6.28
CA GLY A 300 13.12 -10.82 -5.59
C GLY A 300 11.68 -10.89 -6.08
N VAL A 301 10.80 -11.44 -5.26
CA VAL A 301 9.39 -11.66 -5.60
C VAL A 301 8.49 -11.31 -4.41
N LEU A 302 7.43 -10.56 -4.69
CA LEU A 302 6.30 -10.38 -3.79
C LEU A 302 5.27 -11.48 -4.09
N ALA A 303 4.94 -12.30 -3.08
CA ALA A 303 3.94 -13.36 -3.20
C ALA A 303 2.68 -12.98 -2.40
N ILE A 304 1.55 -12.84 -3.08
CA ILE A 304 0.26 -12.49 -2.49
C ILE A 304 -0.66 -13.71 -2.61
N CYS A 305 -1.16 -14.23 -1.50
CA CYS A 305 -1.92 -15.47 -1.44
C CYS A 305 -3.30 -15.27 -0.81
N TRP A 306 -4.31 -15.88 -1.38
CA TRP A 306 -5.68 -15.90 -0.86
C TRP A 306 -6.14 -17.33 -0.54
N ALA A 307 -6.79 -17.49 0.61
CA ALA A 307 -7.39 -18.77 1.02
C ALA A 307 -8.69 -19.09 0.26
N LYS A 308 -9.31 -18.11 -0.39
CA LYS A 308 -10.48 -18.26 -1.24
C LYS A 308 -10.14 -17.87 -2.67
N ARG A 309 -10.93 -18.38 -3.62
CA ARG A 309 -10.80 -17.97 -5.02
C ARG A 309 -10.97 -16.45 -5.13
N HIS A 310 -9.98 -15.80 -5.70
CA HIS A 310 -9.93 -14.37 -5.91
C HIS A 310 -9.63 -14.06 -7.38
N GLU A 311 -10.45 -13.19 -7.99
CA GLU A 311 -10.25 -12.76 -9.38
C GLU A 311 -9.54 -11.41 -9.38
N VAL A 312 -8.25 -11.45 -9.70
CA VAL A 312 -7.45 -10.23 -9.83
C VAL A 312 -7.83 -9.49 -11.10
N GLY A 313 -8.64 -8.45 -10.96
CA GLY A 313 -9.06 -7.58 -12.07
C GLY A 313 -7.91 -6.79 -12.70
N VAL A 314 -8.16 -6.19 -13.87
CA VAL A 314 -7.12 -5.42 -14.60
C VAL A 314 -6.62 -4.24 -13.75
N THR A 315 -7.52 -3.49 -13.12
CA THR A 315 -7.20 -2.33 -12.29
C THR A 315 -6.43 -2.74 -11.03
N GLU A 316 -6.89 -3.78 -10.33
CA GLU A 316 -6.20 -4.33 -9.16
C GLU A 316 -4.79 -4.80 -9.50
N ARG A 317 -4.63 -5.52 -10.62
CA ARG A 317 -3.30 -5.96 -11.10
C ARG A 317 -2.38 -4.77 -11.37
N ALA A 318 -2.89 -3.72 -12.01
CA ALA A 318 -2.11 -2.51 -12.27
C ALA A 318 -1.68 -1.84 -10.96
N THR A 319 -2.57 -1.75 -9.97
CA THR A 319 -2.29 -1.18 -8.65
C THR A 319 -1.24 -2.00 -7.90
N LEU A 320 -1.40 -3.33 -7.84
CA LEU A 320 -0.44 -4.22 -7.18
C LEU A 320 0.93 -4.18 -7.88
N THR A 321 0.95 -4.06 -9.21
CA THR A 321 2.19 -3.88 -9.97
C THR A 321 2.85 -2.53 -9.66
N ALA A 322 2.09 -1.45 -9.54
CA ALA A 322 2.62 -0.14 -9.14
C ALA A 322 3.15 -0.17 -7.69
N ALA A 323 2.40 -0.77 -6.77
CA ALA A 323 2.83 -0.96 -5.37
C ALA A 323 4.13 -1.79 -5.29
N SER A 324 4.27 -2.84 -6.13
CA SER A 324 5.51 -3.63 -6.18
C SER A 324 6.74 -2.80 -6.56
N GLY A 325 6.57 -1.68 -7.26
CA GLY A 325 7.65 -0.72 -7.54
C GLY A 325 8.15 -0.01 -6.29
N TYR A 326 7.25 0.47 -5.42
CA TYR A 326 7.64 1.07 -4.13
C TYR A 326 8.30 0.05 -3.20
N ILE A 327 7.76 -1.18 -3.19
CA ILE A 327 8.33 -2.30 -2.43
C ILE A 327 9.73 -2.62 -2.94
N ALA A 328 9.93 -2.68 -4.25
CA ALA A 328 11.23 -2.94 -4.85
C ALA A 328 12.26 -1.87 -4.47
N GLN A 329 11.88 -0.58 -4.46
CA GLN A 329 12.75 0.51 -4.00
C GLN A 329 13.14 0.37 -2.53
N ALA A 330 12.19 -0.01 -1.66
CA ALA A 330 12.46 -0.24 -0.25
C ALA A 330 13.40 -1.43 -0.04
N VAL A 331 13.18 -2.54 -0.75
CA VAL A 331 14.03 -3.73 -0.74
C VAL A 331 15.44 -3.40 -1.25
N GLU A 332 15.55 -2.69 -2.37
CA GLU A 332 16.84 -2.29 -2.95
C GLU A 332 17.66 -1.43 -1.97
N ARG A 333 17.00 -0.47 -1.32
CA ARG A 333 17.63 0.35 -0.27
C ARG A 333 18.08 -0.49 0.92
N ALA A 334 17.22 -1.41 1.40
CA ALA A 334 17.57 -2.29 2.51
C ALA A 334 18.78 -3.18 2.19
N LEU A 335 18.78 -3.82 1.02
CA LEU A 335 19.90 -4.66 0.55
C LEU A 335 21.19 -3.86 0.40
N TYR A 336 21.10 -2.63 -0.12
CA TYR A 336 22.27 -1.75 -0.25
C TYR A 336 22.84 -1.36 1.11
N LEU A 337 22.00 -1.08 2.10
CA LEU A 337 22.43 -0.81 3.47
C LEU A 337 23.06 -2.05 4.09
N ASP A 338 22.45 -3.22 3.96
CA ASP A 338 22.98 -4.47 4.49
C ASP A 338 24.35 -4.83 3.87
N GLU A 339 24.52 -4.62 2.56
CA GLU A 339 25.81 -4.81 1.88
C GLU A 339 26.88 -3.87 2.45
N ARG A 340 26.55 -2.59 2.61
CA ARG A 340 27.46 -1.61 3.21
C ARG A 340 27.84 -1.98 4.65
N ILE A 341 26.85 -2.38 5.46
CA ILE A 341 27.08 -2.86 6.83
C ILE A 341 28.04 -4.06 6.82
N SER A 342 27.79 -5.03 5.95
CA SER A 342 28.62 -6.23 5.85
C SER A 342 30.06 -5.91 5.44
N VAL A 343 30.25 -5.07 4.43
CA VAL A 343 31.59 -4.63 3.98
C VAL A 343 32.30 -3.86 5.09
N ALA A 344 31.59 -2.98 5.77
CA ALA A 344 32.11 -2.21 6.88
C ALA A 344 32.58 -3.13 8.03
N ARG A 345 31.74 -4.09 8.42
CA ARG A 345 32.09 -5.07 9.46
C ARG A 345 33.30 -5.91 9.06
N GLN A 346 33.35 -6.39 7.82
CA GLN A 346 34.53 -7.16 7.34
C GLN A 346 35.82 -6.35 7.36
N LEU A 347 35.78 -5.06 6.98
CA LEU A 347 36.92 -4.17 7.08
C LEU A 347 37.35 -3.99 8.52
N GLN A 348 36.44 -3.77 9.43
CA GLN A 348 36.74 -3.59 10.85
C GLN A 348 37.29 -4.86 11.47
N GLU A 349 36.73 -6.04 11.20
CA GLU A 349 37.29 -7.33 11.63
C GLU A 349 38.68 -7.54 11.09
N ALA A 350 38.96 -7.17 9.83
CA ALA A 350 40.31 -7.26 9.26
C ALA A 350 41.30 -6.24 9.85
N MET A 351 40.79 -5.14 10.42
CA MET A 351 41.60 -4.12 11.08
C MET A 351 41.87 -4.44 12.57
N LEU A 352 41.04 -5.28 13.22
CA LEU A 352 41.30 -5.74 14.57
C LEU A 352 42.38 -6.81 14.54
N THR A 353 43.21 -6.85 15.61
CA THR A 353 44.33 -7.78 15.71
C THR A 353 43.89 -9.07 16.38
N ASP A 354 44.26 -10.19 15.80
CA ASP A 354 44.23 -11.46 16.54
C ASP A 354 45.15 -11.38 17.75
N LEU A 355 44.59 -11.66 18.92
CA LEU A 355 45.38 -11.62 20.15
C LEU A 355 46.46 -12.71 20.11
N PRO A 356 47.72 -12.38 20.48
CA PRO A 356 48.77 -13.36 20.53
C PRO A 356 48.56 -14.37 21.68
N LEU A 357 49.07 -15.58 21.52
CA LEU A 357 49.19 -16.49 22.63
C LEU A 357 50.23 -15.90 23.59
N ALA A 358 49.80 -15.39 24.74
CA ALA A 358 50.62 -14.62 25.66
C ALA A 358 51.06 -15.44 26.90
N ASP A 359 51.18 -16.80 26.77
CA ASP A 359 51.55 -17.67 27.87
C ASP A 359 52.80 -17.14 28.61
N PRO A 360 52.74 -17.02 29.95
CA PRO A 360 51.69 -17.48 30.87
C PRO A 360 50.57 -16.48 31.18
N ILE A 361 50.48 -15.34 30.52
CA ILE A 361 49.42 -14.35 30.68
C ILE A 361 48.17 -14.79 29.91
N GLU A 362 47.02 -14.77 30.56
CA GLU A 362 45.74 -14.93 29.89
C GLU A 362 45.24 -13.56 29.38
N ILE A 363 44.89 -13.45 28.09
CA ILE A 363 44.38 -12.23 27.47
C ILE A 363 43.12 -12.53 26.65
N SER A 364 42.11 -11.66 26.73
CA SER A 364 40.91 -11.70 25.90
C SER A 364 40.44 -10.30 25.59
N ALA A 365 39.85 -10.12 24.44
CA ALA A 365 39.20 -8.86 24.03
C ALA A 365 37.73 -9.08 23.65
N LEU A 366 36.93 -8.05 23.83
CA LEU A 366 35.56 -7.92 23.37
C LEU A 366 35.49 -6.66 22.53
N TYR A 367 34.89 -6.79 21.35
CA TYR A 367 34.47 -5.67 20.52
C TYR A 367 32.97 -5.76 20.26
N GLN A 368 32.24 -4.68 20.49
CA GLN A 368 30.83 -4.55 20.19
C GLN A 368 30.61 -3.28 19.39
N PRO A 369 30.17 -3.35 18.11
CA PRO A 369 29.88 -2.17 17.32
C PRO A 369 28.65 -1.45 17.85
N ALA A 370 28.56 -0.13 17.59
CA ALA A 370 27.36 0.66 17.83
C ALA A 370 26.15 0.10 17.07
N ALA A 371 24.95 0.20 17.66
CA ALA A 371 23.79 -0.55 17.18
C ALA A 371 23.04 0.09 16.01
N VAL A 372 23.26 1.36 15.65
CA VAL A 372 22.43 2.06 14.63
C VAL A 372 23.26 3.01 13.76
N GLY A 373 23.26 2.74 12.47
CA GLY A 373 23.42 3.72 11.38
C GLY A 373 24.82 3.98 10.85
N ASP A 374 25.85 4.03 11.67
CA ASP A 374 27.22 4.31 11.25
C ASP A 374 28.13 3.16 11.70
N MET A 375 28.80 2.53 10.78
CA MET A 375 29.00 1.10 10.79
C MET A 375 30.43 0.66 11.00
N ILE A 376 31.32 1.59 11.28
CA ILE A 376 32.74 1.31 11.58
C ILE A 376 33.18 2.33 12.61
N GLY A 377 33.55 1.86 13.79
CA GLY A 377 34.04 2.72 14.85
C GLY A 377 35.50 3.10 14.77
N GLY A 378 35.83 4.14 15.52
CA GLY A 378 37.18 4.56 15.81
C GLY A 378 37.89 3.71 16.87
N ASP A 379 37.14 2.85 17.56
CA ASP A 379 37.59 2.03 18.66
C ASP A 379 38.42 0.85 18.21
N TRP A 380 39.54 0.60 18.91
CA TRP A 380 40.35 -0.59 18.65
C TRP A 380 41.09 -1.08 19.88
N TYR A 381 41.52 -2.31 19.81
CA TYR A 381 42.56 -2.90 20.67
C TYR A 381 43.70 -3.45 19.84
N ASP A 382 44.87 -3.54 20.47
CA ASP A 382 46.03 -4.16 19.87
C ASP A 382 46.87 -4.87 20.94
N ALA A 383 47.48 -6.01 20.59
CA ALA A 383 48.41 -6.72 21.44
C ALA A 383 49.45 -7.49 20.59
N TYR A 384 50.71 -7.39 20.97
CA TYR A 384 51.81 -8.10 20.29
C TYR A 384 53.02 -8.29 21.18
N HIS A 385 53.81 -9.35 20.92
CA HIS A 385 55.04 -9.58 21.60
C HIS A 385 56.15 -8.63 21.16
N LEU A 386 56.88 -8.12 22.12
CA LEU A 386 58.11 -7.39 21.88
C LEU A 386 59.29 -8.32 21.73
N PRO A 387 60.33 -7.96 20.94
CA PRO A 387 61.56 -8.71 20.91
C PRO A 387 62.13 -8.87 22.32
N PRO A 388 62.59 -10.07 22.72
CA PRO A 388 63.11 -10.29 24.04
C PRO A 388 64.39 -9.49 24.25
N ALA A 389 64.55 -8.88 25.42
CA ALA A 389 65.77 -8.10 25.78
C ALA A 389 67.08 -8.94 25.84
N SER A 390 66.96 -10.26 25.97
CA SER A 390 68.06 -11.22 25.92
C SER A 390 67.63 -12.53 25.27
N ALA A 391 68.56 -13.24 24.65
CA ALA A 391 68.27 -14.54 24.04
C ALA A 391 67.74 -15.52 25.09
N GLY A 392 66.49 -16.00 24.92
CA GLY A 392 65.84 -16.95 25.83
C GLY A 392 65.13 -16.32 27.04
N GLY A 393 65.08 -14.99 27.15
CA GLY A 393 64.26 -14.31 28.17
C GLY A 393 62.76 -14.32 27.82
N PRO A 394 61.90 -14.16 28.82
CA PRO A 394 60.47 -14.03 28.58
C PRO A 394 60.14 -12.78 27.72
N ALA A 395 59.29 -12.93 26.73
CA ALA A 395 58.90 -11.85 25.89
C ALA A 395 57.98 -10.86 26.65
N ALA A 396 58.23 -9.57 26.51
CA ALA A 396 57.30 -8.56 26.98
C ALA A 396 56.10 -8.45 25.99
N LEU A 397 54.95 -8.08 26.51
CA LEU A 397 53.74 -7.86 25.74
C LEU A 397 53.44 -6.36 25.65
N MET A 398 53.22 -5.86 24.46
CA MET A 398 52.69 -4.53 24.25
C MET A 398 51.18 -4.63 24.03
N ILE A 399 50.40 -3.77 24.67
CA ILE A 399 48.95 -3.68 24.56
C ILE A 399 48.54 -2.24 24.32
N THR A 400 47.49 -2.06 23.56
CA THR A 400 46.87 -0.75 23.29
C THR A 400 45.36 -0.89 23.28
N VAL A 401 44.68 0.06 23.86
CA VAL A 401 43.26 0.33 23.64
C VAL A 401 43.13 1.80 23.30
N GLY A 402 42.38 2.12 22.29
CA GLY A 402 42.18 3.51 21.85
C GLY A 402 40.86 3.72 21.18
N ASP A 403 40.53 5.00 21.04
CA ASP A 403 39.34 5.51 20.38
C ASP A 403 39.72 6.74 19.56
N ILE A 404 39.39 6.70 18.25
CA ILE A 404 39.55 7.83 17.32
C ILE A 404 38.19 8.51 17.18
N THR A 405 38.17 9.84 17.34
CA THR A 405 36.98 10.65 17.24
C THR A 405 36.24 10.42 15.91
N GLY A 406 34.99 9.96 16.00
CA GLY A 406 34.11 9.65 14.86
C GLY A 406 33.84 8.16 14.74
N HIS A 407 32.74 7.86 14.07
CA HIS A 407 32.19 6.49 13.92
C HIS A 407 31.86 6.20 12.45
N ASP A 408 32.76 6.56 11.54
CA ASP A 408 32.62 6.35 10.11
C ASP A 408 33.86 5.67 9.49
N MET A 409 33.81 5.38 8.20
CA MET A 409 34.91 4.79 7.43
C MET A 409 36.21 5.64 7.52
N HIS A 410 36.08 6.95 7.68
CA HIS A 410 37.20 7.85 7.80
C HIS A 410 37.91 7.63 9.15
N ALA A 411 37.15 7.60 10.26
CA ALA A 411 37.67 7.30 11.58
C ALA A 411 38.40 5.94 11.63
N ALA A 412 37.80 4.90 11.05
CA ALA A 412 38.43 3.59 10.94
C ALA A 412 39.74 3.61 10.13
N THR A 413 39.80 4.38 9.06
CA THR A 413 41.02 4.55 8.25
C THR A 413 42.13 5.20 9.07
N ILE A 414 41.82 6.25 9.81
CA ILE A 414 42.76 6.91 10.72
C ILE A 414 43.20 5.96 11.82
N MET A 415 42.30 5.22 12.44
CA MET A 415 42.58 4.19 13.45
C MET A 415 43.61 3.20 12.93
N GLY A 416 43.40 2.64 11.72
CA GLY A 416 44.34 1.68 11.13
C GLY A 416 45.74 2.29 10.88
N GLN A 417 45.83 3.54 10.48
CA GLN A 417 47.09 4.26 10.32
C GLN A 417 47.76 4.49 11.66
N ILE A 418 47.05 5.02 12.66
CA ILE A 418 47.57 5.27 14.02
C ILE A 418 48.09 3.99 14.64
N ARG A 419 47.32 2.90 14.57
CA ARG A 419 47.77 1.58 15.08
C ARG A 419 49.08 1.12 14.44
N SER A 420 49.16 1.19 13.11
CA SER A 420 50.37 0.74 12.38
C SER A 420 51.58 1.61 12.68
N MET A 421 51.39 2.92 12.75
CA MET A 421 52.42 3.89 13.08
C MET A 421 52.89 3.71 14.53
N LEU A 422 51.99 3.47 15.48
CA LEU A 422 52.31 3.25 16.89
C LEU A 422 53.12 1.96 17.08
N ARG A 423 52.75 0.87 16.40
CA ARG A 423 53.56 -0.36 16.38
C ARG A 423 54.99 -0.12 15.91
N GLN A 424 55.11 0.60 14.77
CA GLN A 424 56.43 0.90 14.22
C GLN A 424 57.22 1.79 15.17
N ALA A 425 56.60 2.84 15.68
CA ALA A 425 57.26 3.75 16.66
C ALA A 425 57.75 3.02 17.91
N THR A 426 56.96 2.03 18.38
CA THR A 426 57.40 1.18 19.51
C THR A 426 58.64 0.36 19.17
N LEU A 427 58.62 -0.32 18.01
CA LEU A 427 59.71 -1.20 17.61
C LEU A 427 61.01 -0.45 17.29
N ASP A 428 60.92 0.78 16.82
CA ASP A 428 62.06 1.64 16.47
C ASP A 428 62.76 2.25 17.71
N HIS A 429 62.12 2.22 18.89
CA HIS A 429 62.63 2.89 20.09
C HIS A 429 62.81 1.95 21.28
N PRO A 430 63.76 0.96 21.22
CA PRO A 430 64.12 0.21 22.43
C PRO A 430 64.63 1.16 23.53
N PRO A 431 64.36 0.93 24.80
CA PRO A 431 63.74 -0.25 25.41
C PRO A 431 62.22 -0.35 25.38
N TYR A 432 61.58 0.16 24.37
CA TYR A 432 60.12 0.05 24.13
C TYR A 432 59.29 0.80 25.18
N SER A 433 59.67 2.06 25.46
CA SER A 433 58.92 2.95 26.34
C SER A 433 57.60 3.38 25.69
N PRO A 434 56.43 3.19 26.35
CA PRO A 434 55.16 3.66 25.86
C PRO A 434 55.11 5.17 25.60
N ALA A 435 55.69 5.97 26.48
CA ALA A 435 55.76 7.42 26.32
C ALA A 435 56.59 7.86 25.11
N THR A 436 57.74 7.18 24.87
CA THR A 436 58.58 7.45 23.70
C THR A 436 57.85 7.10 22.39
N ALA A 437 57.14 5.99 22.34
CA ALA A 437 56.38 5.55 21.19
C ALA A 437 55.23 6.54 20.87
N LEU A 438 54.49 7.03 21.88
CA LEU A 438 53.45 8.04 21.68
C LEU A 438 54.04 9.38 21.20
N THR A 439 55.15 9.83 21.76
CA THR A 439 55.83 11.05 21.30
C THR A 439 56.26 10.94 19.82
N ALA A 440 56.81 9.77 19.43
CA ALA A 440 57.19 9.51 18.05
C ALA A 440 55.98 9.42 17.11
N LEU A 441 54.86 8.83 17.55
CA LEU A 441 53.60 8.83 16.80
C LEU A 441 53.12 10.24 16.53
N GLU A 442 53.05 11.11 17.55
CA GLU A 442 52.60 12.51 17.38
C GLU A 442 53.53 13.31 16.46
N ALA A 443 54.84 13.11 16.58
CA ALA A 443 55.80 13.70 15.66
C ALA A 443 55.54 13.26 14.20
N ALA A 444 55.22 11.98 13.98
CA ALA A 444 54.84 11.49 12.64
C ALA A 444 53.51 12.08 12.16
N CYS A 445 52.48 12.15 13.00
CA CYS A 445 51.19 12.75 12.67
C CYS A 445 51.31 14.26 12.35
N SER A 446 52.27 14.97 12.91
CA SER A 446 52.52 16.37 12.60
C SER A 446 53.13 16.62 11.20
N VAL A 447 53.74 15.59 10.62
CA VAL A 447 54.39 15.66 9.29
C VAL A 447 53.51 15.02 8.20
N LEU A 448 52.80 13.97 8.53
CA LEU A 448 51.92 13.27 7.61
C LEU A 448 50.52 13.87 7.65
N PRO A 449 49.77 13.86 6.52
CA PRO A 449 48.41 14.38 6.46
C PRO A 449 47.40 13.38 7.13
N VAL A 450 47.64 13.06 8.41
CA VAL A 450 46.77 12.21 9.22
C VAL A 450 46.01 13.08 10.19
N GLU A 451 44.71 13.15 10.02
CA GLU A 451 43.82 13.93 10.88
C GLU A 451 43.60 13.23 12.23
N ALA A 452 44.72 12.97 12.93
CA ALA A 452 44.71 12.26 14.21
C ALA A 452 43.96 13.07 15.27
N GLY A 453 42.88 12.51 15.80
CA GLY A 453 42.13 13.03 16.94
C GLY A 453 41.56 11.86 17.72
N GLY A 454 41.89 11.72 19.01
CA GLY A 454 41.40 10.61 19.81
C GLY A 454 42.17 10.35 21.09
N THR A 455 41.78 9.32 21.77
CA THR A 455 42.37 8.89 23.06
C THR A 455 42.93 7.47 22.96
N LEU A 456 43.98 7.19 23.69
CA LEU A 456 44.51 5.82 23.80
C LEU A 456 45.34 5.60 25.04
N VAL A 457 45.40 4.34 25.48
CA VAL A 457 46.39 3.82 26.43
C VAL A 457 47.33 2.90 25.68
N HIS A 458 48.64 3.16 25.79
CA HIS A 458 49.68 2.29 25.28
C HIS A 458 50.49 1.77 26.45
N ALA A 459 50.58 0.44 26.60
CA ALA A 459 51.15 -0.15 27.80
C ALA A 459 52.02 -1.36 27.49
N ARG A 460 53.16 -1.44 28.19
CA ARG A 460 54.08 -2.56 28.14
C ARG A 460 53.96 -3.40 29.41
N LEU A 461 53.77 -4.68 29.25
CA LEU A 461 53.79 -5.66 30.33
C LEU A 461 55.03 -6.52 30.19
N ALA A 462 55.88 -6.47 31.18
CA ALA A 462 57.16 -7.22 31.22
C ALA A 462 57.27 -7.96 32.53
N PRO A 463 58.04 -9.08 32.60
CA PRO A 463 58.36 -9.73 33.85
C PRO A 463 59.02 -8.76 34.85
N ALA A 464 58.65 -8.88 36.11
CA ALA A 464 59.25 -8.02 37.16
C ALA A 464 60.74 -8.25 37.32
N ASP A 465 61.50 -7.17 37.49
CA ASP A 465 62.98 -7.24 37.68
C ASP A 465 63.38 -7.96 38.99
N ASN A 466 62.49 -7.85 40.00
CA ASN A 466 62.77 -8.31 41.35
C ASN A 466 61.63 -9.18 41.92
N GLY A 467 61.54 -10.44 41.52
CA GLY A 467 60.59 -11.39 42.11
C GLY A 467 59.50 -11.92 41.14
N PRO A 468 58.62 -12.78 41.64
CA PRO A 468 57.55 -13.31 40.84
C PRO A 468 56.50 -12.20 40.56
N GLY A 469 56.04 -12.12 39.33
CA GLY A 469 55.01 -11.15 38.88
C GLY A 469 55.44 -10.42 37.63
N TRP A 470 54.68 -9.39 37.30
CA TRP A 470 54.87 -8.59 36.10
C TRP A 470 54.90 -7.11 36.46
N THR A 471 55.51 -6.31 35.62
CA THR A 471 55.52 -4.85 35.73
C THR A 471 54.75 -4.27 34.54
N LEU A 472 53.72 -3.49 34.80
CA LEU A 472 53.00 -2.65 33.83
C LEU A 472 53.68 -1.29 33.76
N THR A 473 54.08 -0.87 32.58
CA THR A 473 54.47 0.52 32.26
C THR A 473 53.53 1.05 31.22
N TRP A 474 52.90 2.22 31.44
CA TRP A 474 51.93 2.76 30.49
C TRP A 474 52.05 4.26 30.32
N SER A 475 51.60 4.73 29.17
CA SER A 475 51.35 6.13 28.87
C SER A 475 49.90 6.23 28.40
N ASN A 476 49.15 7.16 28.96
CA ASN A 476 47.73 7.36 28.68
C ASN A 476 47.54 8.75 28.05
N ALA A 477 47.02 8.78 26.82
CA ALA A 477 46.72 9.99 26.07
C ALA A 477 45.22 10.30 26.17
N GLY A 478 44.72 10.77 27.31
CA GLY A 478 43.37 11.23 27.54
C GLY A 478 42.27 10.13 27.57
N HIS A 479 42.67 8.87 27.63
CA HIS A 479 41.76 7.72 27.59
C HIS A 479 41.23 7.37 29.00
N PRO A 480 40.03 6.74 29.10
CA PRO A 480 39.53 6.25 30.38
C PRO A 480 40.55 5.46 31.15
N PRO A 481 40.63 5.63 32.49
CA PRO A 481 41.69 5.01 33.27
C PRO A 481 41.56 3.49 33.30
N PRO A 482 42.64 2.73 33.01
CA PRO A 482 42.63 1.28 33.18
C PRO A 482 42.31 0.90 34.63
N LEU A 483 41.61 -0.21 34.82
CA LEU A 483 41.29 -0.74 36.14
C LEU A 483 42.14 -1.93 36.48
N LEU A 484 42.84 -1.87 37.60
CA LEU A 484 43.69 -2.95 38.12
C LEU A 484 43.02 -3.57 39.36
N ARG A 485 42.70 -4.85 39.31
CA ARG A 485 42.29 -5.65 40.44
C ARG A 485 43.49 -6.43 40.99
N ALA A 486 43.83 -6.17 42.22
CA ALA A 486 44.82 -6.91 42.95
C ALA A 486 44.32 -8.30 43.42
N PRO A 487 45.20 -9.24 43.77
CA PRO A 487 44.79 -10.57 44.24
C PRO A 487 43.88 -10.55 45.49
N ASP A 488 43.99 -9.51 46.33
CA ASP A 488 43.12 -9.29 47.50
C ASP A 488 41.69 -8.82 47.14
N GLY A 489 41.40 -8.64 45.85
CA GLY A 489 40.10 -8.17 45.35
C GLY A 489 39.93 -6.66 45.27
N ARG A 490 40.89 -5.88 45.72
CA ARG A 490 40.86 -4.42 45.64
C ARG A 490 41.06 -3.98 44.19
N VAL A 491 40.18 -3.08 43.73
CA VAL A 491 40.29 -2.48 42.40
C VAL A 491 40.80 -1.05 42.53
N THR A 492 41.78 -0.70 41.70
CA THR A 492 42.37 0.64 41.63
C THR A 492 42.30 1.15 40.19
N ALA A 493 41.83 2.34 39.99
CA ALA A 493 41.91 3.05 38.70
C ALA A 493 43.34 3.62 38.53
N LEU A 494 43.93 3.42 37.37
CA LEU A 494 45.25 3.96 37.01
C LEU A 494 45.02 5.33 36.36
N VAL A 495 44.99 6.38 37.18
CA VAL A 495 44.51 7.72 36.79
C VAL A 495 45.57 8.61 36.13
N GLU A 496 46.82 8.15 36.09
CA GLU A 496 47.93 8.89 35.47
C GLU A 496 47.70 8.99 33.96
N HIS A 497 47.52 10.23 33.44
CA HIS A 497 47.24 10.50 32.02
C HIS A 497 47.78 11.85 31.59
N ASP A 498 48.04 11.96 30.30
CA ASP A 498 48.33 13.19 29.58
C ASP A 498 47.11 13.64 28.77
N ILE A 499 47.23 14.70 27.99
CA ILE A 499 46.16 15.14 27.07
C ILE A 499 45.98 14.14 25.93
N LEU A 500 44.79 14.17 25.30
CA LEU A 500 44.45 13.38 24.11
C LEU A 500 45.42 13.67 22.93
N ILE A 501 45.47 12.79 21.96
CA ILE A 501 46.15 13.01 20.68
C ILE A 501 45.29 13.87 19.80
N HIS A 502 45.86 14.96 19.24
CA HIS A 502 45.17 15.78 18.28
C HIS A 502 46.15 16.56 17.39
N GLN A 503 45.96 16.50 16.07
CA GLN A 503 46.85 17.09 15.08
C GLN A 503 47.19 18.58 15.32
N ASN A 504 46.26 19.34 15.92
CA ASN A 504 46.41 20.79 16.14
C ASN A 504 47.07 21.10 17.49
N LEU A 505 47.31 20.11 18.36
CA LEU A 505 47.93 20.36 19.66
C LEU A 505 49.47 20.24 19.63
N GLY A 506 50.03 19.64 18.56
CA GLY A 506 51.47 19.40 18.41
C GLY A 506 51.99 18.29 19.32
N PRO A 507 53.24 17.88 19.14
CA PRO A 507 53.84 16.85 19.98
C PRO A 507 54.09 17.39 21.39
N PHE A 508 53.58 16.66 22.41
CA PHE A 508 53.84 16.93 23.82
C PHE A 508 54.80 15.91 24.39
N PRO A 509 55.63 16.30 25.41
CA PRO A 509 56.33 15.32 26.17
C PRO A 509 55.34 14.39 26.87
N ARG A 510 55.36 13.13 26.48
CA ARG A 510 54.49 12.12 27.08
C ARG A 510 55.12 11.60 28.36
N THR A 511 54.28 11.35 29.36
CA THR A 511 54.69 10.76 30.62
C THR A 511 54.38 9.26 30.63
N GLU A 512 55.12 8.49 31.43
CA GLU A 512 54.81 7.09 31.70
C GLU A 512 54.74 6.83 33.19
N ALA A 513 53.82 5.95 33.57
CA ALA A 513 53.69 5.48 34.93
C ALA A 513 54.04 3.99 35.00
N ARG A 514 54.38 3.54 36.18
CA ARG A 514 54.80 2.12 36.41
C ARG A 514 54.08 1.53 37.61
N ARG A 515 53.63 0.29 37.50
CA ARG A 515 52.96 -0.44 38.55
C ARG A 515 53.36 -1.91 38.51
N ASP A 516 53.73 -2.48 39.68
CA ASP A 516 53.95 -3.91 39.79
C ASP A 516 52.62 -4.65 39.90
N LEU A 517 52.51 -5.76 39.18
CA LEU A 517 51.35 -6.64 39.13
C LEU A 517 51.72 -7.98 39.78
N PRO A 518 51.32 -8.21 41.06
CA PRO A 518 51.47 -9.50 41.69
C PRO A 518 50.72 -10.61 40.98
N PRO A 519 51.16 -11.89 41.09
CA PRO A 519 50.42 -13.02 40.58
C PRO A 519 48.96 -13.02 41.00
N GLY A 520 48.03 -13.31 40.07
CA GLY A 520 46.59 -13.25 40.31
C GLY A 520 45.94 -11.87 40.10
N SER A 521 46.74 -10.87 39.65
CA SER A 521 46.20 -9.56 39.27
C SER A 521 45.45 -9.62 37.94
N THR A 522 44.36 -8.83 37.82
CA THR A 522 43.59 -8.64 36.57
C THR A 522 43.60 -7.17 36.16
N LEU A 523 44.00 -6.90 34.92
CA LEU A 523 43.99 -5.57 34.31
C LEU A 523 42.83 -5.49 33.29
N LEU A 524 42.07 -4.41 33.32
CA LEU A 524 40.99 -4.13 32.40
C LEU A 524 41.21 -2.76 31.72
N LEU A 525 41.27 -2.74 30.40
CA LEU A 525 41.23 -1.53 29.58
C LEU A 525 39.92 -1.51 28.83
N TYR A 526 39.37 -0.33 28.61
CA TYR A 526 38.03 -0.19 27.99
C TYR A 526 37.87 1.20 27.37
N THR A 527 37.05 1.29 26.32
CA THR A 527 36.68 2.55 25.70
C THR A 527 35.47 3.16 26.38
N ASP A 528 35.19 4.43 26.09
CA ASP A 528 34.13 5.20 26.76
C ASP A 528 32.71 4.68 26.44
N GLY A 529 32.47 4.05 25.26
CA GLY A 529 31.22 3.39 24.94
C GLY A 529 30.73 2.36 25.96
N LEU A 530 31.68 1.79 26.80
CA LEU A 530 31.31 0.91 27.91
C LEU A 530 30.64 1.68 29.07
N ILE A 531 31.08 2.91 29.31
CA ILE A 531 30.73 3.72 30.50
C ILE A 531 29.84 4.91 30.16
N GLU A 532 29.91 5.42 28.92
CA GLU A 532 29.09 6.55 28.46
C GLU A 532 27.74 6.06 28.01
N ARG A 533 26.68 6.44 28.73
CA ARG A 533 25.29 6.13 28.41
C ARG A 533 24.45 7.40 28.50
N ARG A 534 23.60 7.63 27.51
CA ARG A 534 22.71 8.78 27.51
C ARG A 534 21.90 8.88 28.80
N GLY A 535 22.07 9.98 29.53
CA GLY A 535 21.35 10.24 30.78
C GLY A 535 21.92 9.58 32.04
N HIS A 536 23.09 8.96 31.96
CA HIS A 536 23.78 8.39 33.12
C HIS A 536 25.07 9.17 33.41
N ASP A 537 25.44 9.21 34.70
CA ASP A 537 26.70 9.78 35.16
C ASP A 537 27.85 8.79 34.87
N ILE A 538 28.91 9.29 34.23
CA ILE A 538 30.12 8.52 33.89
C ILE A 538 30.78 7.95 35.17
N ASP A 539 30.87 8.75 36.25
CA ASP A 539 31.44 8.31 37.49
C ASP A 539 30.68 7.14 38.13
N ALA A 540 29.33 7.19 38.03
CA ALA A 540 28.46 6.10 38.48
C ALA A 540 28.66 4.82 37.62
N SER A 541 28.87 4.95 36.32
CA SER A 541 29.16 3.84 35.41
C SER A 541 30.51 3.20 35.72
N ILE A 542 31.56 4.00 35.96
CA ILE A 542 32.89 3.52 36.39
C ILE A 542 32.77 2.80 37.73
N ALA A 543 32.03 3.37 38.72
CA ALA A 543 31.83 2.72 40.00
C ALA A 543 31.15 1.35 39.88
N GLN A 544 30.19 1.20 38.99
CA GLN A 544 29.58 -0.10 38.69
C GLN A 544 30.56 -1.09 38.05
N LEU A 545 31.40 -0.63 37.13
CA LEU A 545 32.43 -1.46 36.50
C LEU A 545 33.47 -1.91 37.53
N VAL A 546 33.90 -1.02 38.43
CA VAL A 546 34.78 -1.31 39.57
C VAL A 546 34.18 -2.40 40.48
N ALA A 547 32.90 -2.27 40.83
CA ALA A 547 32.19 -3.26 41.66
C ALA A 547 32.08 -4.63 40.96
N LEU A 548 31.85 -4.66 39.66
CA LEU A 548 31.82 -5.88 38.85
C LEU A 548 33.20 -6.55 38.79
N LEU A 549 34.24 -5.77 38.53
CA LEU A 549 35.62 -6.28 38.48
C LEU A 549 36.07 -6.79 39.85
N ALA A 550 35.73 -6.11 40.95
CA ALA A 550 36.01 -6.58 42.31
C ALA A 550 35.39 -7.95 42.60
N ARG A 551 34.12 -8.14 42.12
CA ARG A 551 33.38 -9.38 42.38
C ARG A 551 33.78 -10.55 41.48
N HIS A 552 34.14 -10.29 40.23
CA HIS A 552 34.28 -11.31 39.19
C HIS A 552 35.65 -11.30 38.48
N GLY A 553 36.58 -10.44 38.89
CA GLY A 553 37.88 -10.32 38.23
C GLY A 553 38.84 -11.46 38.50
N ASP A 554 38.46 -12.46 39.30
CA ASP A 554 39.16 -13.73 39.48
C ASP A 554 38.80 -14.79 38.40
N LEU A 555 37.76 -14.53 37.61
CA LEU A 555 37.40 -15.41 36.49
C LEU A 555 38.42 -15.30 35.35
N PRO A 556 38.50 -16.34 34.48
CA PRO A 556 39.25 -16.22 33.23
C PRO A 556 38.79 -14.99 32.42
N PRO A 557 39.73 -14.27 31.76
CA PRO A 557 39.39 -13.05 31.00
C PRO A 557 38.19 -13.19 30.06
N ALA A 558 38.11 -14.27 29.30
CA ALA A 558 37.00 -14.52 28.39
C ALA A 558 35.64 -14.67 29.11
N GLU A 559 35.58 -15.19 30.32
CA GLU A 559 34.36 -15.30 31.10
C GLU A 559 34.00 -13.96 31.77
N LEU A 560 35.01 -13.22 32.25
CA LEU A 560 34.80 -11.86 32.75
C LEU A 560 34.19 -10.96 31.67
N LEU A 561 34.72 -10.98 30.46
CA LEU A 561 34.20 -10.19 29.34
C LEU A 561 32.75 -10.57 28.98
N ARG A 562 32.40 -11.86 28.99
CA ARG A 562 31.00 -12.29 28.79
C ARG A 562 30.06 -11.72 29.84
N ARG A 563 30.48 -11.58 31.10
CA ARG A 563 29.68 -10.96 32.18
C ARG A 563 29.55 -9.43 32.03
N ILE A 564 30.61 -8.81 31.52
CA ILE A 564 30.59 -7.37 31.20
C ILE A 564 29.61 -7.10 30.05
N SER A 565 29.58 -7.94 29.01
CA SER A 565 28.72 -7.81 27.84
C SER A 565 27.25 -8.19 28.11
N SER A 566 26.98 -9.12 29.06
CA SER A 566 25.63 -9.59 29.39
C SER A 566 24.83 -8.66 30.31
N ARG A 567 25.23 -7.40 30.46
CA ARG A 567 24.43 -6.38 31.16
C ARG A 567 23.07 -6.23 30.43
N PRO A 568 21.95 -6.08 31.17
CA PRO A 568 20.67 -5.84 30.55
C PRO A 568 20.78 -4.63 29.62
N ALA A 569 20.57 -4.87 28.34
CA ALA A 569 20.55 -3.83 27.32
C ALA A 569 19.19 -3.12 27.40
N ASP A 570 19.05 -2.16 28.33
CA ASP A 570 17.91 -1.24 28.29
C ASP A 570 17.99 -0.25 27.11
N ALA A 571 19.15 -0.20 26.44
CA ALA A 571 19.34 0.44 25.13
C ALA A 571 20.61 -0.14 24.46
N PRO A 572 20.62 -0.26 23.12
CA PRO A 572 21.84 -0.58 22.40
C PRO A 572 22.93 0.48 22.68
N PRO A 573 24.23 0.11 22.67
CA PRO A 573 25.31 1.04 22.87
C PRO A 573 25.21 2.20 21.86
N GLY A 574 25.34 3.42 22.36
CA GLY A 574 25.32 4.62 21.53
C GLY A 574 26.63 4.84 20.75
N ASP A 575 27.69 4.11 21.14
CA ASP A 575 29.01 4.12 20.55
C ASP A 575 29.61 2.71 20.55
N ASP A 576 30.72 2.50 19.85
CA ASP A 576 31.43 1.25 19.86
C ASP A 576 32.00 0.95 21.26
N VAL A 577 32.15 -0.31 21.55
CA VAL A 577 32.70 -0.77 22.85
C VAL A 577 33.88 -1.72 22.62
N VAL A 578 35.04 -1.33 23.09
CA VAL A 578 36.20 -2.20 23.22
C VAL A 578 36.49 -2.47 24.69
N VAL A 579 36.75 -3.73 25.02
CA VAL A 579 37.22 -4.13 26.35
C VAL A 579 38.34 -5.16 26.19
N LEU A 580 39.48 -4.88 26.78
CA LEU A 580 40.62 -5.80 26.84
C LEU A 580 40.87 -6.20 28.29
N ALA A 581 40.85 -7.49 28.57
CA ALA A 581 41.13 -8.04 29.89
C ALA A 581 42.36 -8.92 29.86
N LEU A 582 43.27 -8.72 30.85
CA LEU A 582 44.45 -9.54 31.07
C LEU A 582 44.45 -10.07 32.49
N ARG A 583 44.96 -11.28 32.65
CA ARG A 583 45.24 -11.87 33.95
C ARG A 583 46.69 -12.33 34.04
N VAL A 584 47.37 -11.90 35.09
CA VAL A 584 48.72 -12.32 35.43
C VAL A 584 48.66 -13.61 36.25
N PRO A 585 49.36 -14.66 35.86
CA PRO A 585 49.35 -15.97 36.54
C PRO A 585 49.92 -15.93 37.95
#